data_9af25c955d6f95c5c1c11d323663c2c0
#
_entry.id   9af25c955d6f95c5c1c11d323663c2c0
#
_cell.length_a   1.000
_cell.length_b   1.000
_cell.length_c   1.000
_cell.angle_alpha   90.00
_cell.angle_beta   90.00
_cell.angle_gamma   90.00
#
_symmetry.space_group_name_H-M   'P 1'
#
loop_
_entity.id
_entity.type
_entity.pdbx_description
1 polymer ?
#
loop_
_entity_poly.entity_id
_entity_poly.type
_entity_poly.pdbx_seq_one_letter_code
_entity_poly.pdbx_strand_id
1 'polypeptide(L)'
;MKIVVTGTRGVPNIMGGVETHCEELFPRIAKRGFDVTIIRRSKYVQDDLREWTGVKLVTIPSPKKKSFEAIIHTFRAINKAKKLGADVLHIHAIGPALLVPYAKLLGMKVVFTHHGPD
;
A
#
# COMPACT_ATOMS: atom_id res chain seq x y z
N MET A 1 -14.73 5.95 6.43
CA MET A 1 -13.56 5.18 6.87
C MET A 1 -12.45 5.32 5.85
N LYS A 2 -11.27 5.61 6.31
CA LYS A 2 -10.10 5.81 5.44
C LYS A 2 -9.20 4.58 5.48
N ILE A 3 -9.00 3.96 4.32
CA ILE A 3 -8.19 2.76 4.15
C ILE A 3 -6.93 3.13 3.39
N VAL A 4 -5.77 2.82 3.95
CA VAL A 4 -4.48 3.01 3.26
C VAL A 4 -3.89 1.64 2.98
N VAL A 5 -3.48 1.42 1.73
CA VAL A 5 -2.97 0.14 1.23
C VAL A 5 -1.47 0.25 0.98
N THR A 6 -0.71 -0.70 1.49
CA THR A 6 0.73 -0.79 1.25
C THR A 6 1.14 -2.25 0.99
N GLY A 7 2.40 -2.46 0.65
CA GLY A 7 2.91 -3.81 0.34
C GLY A 7 2.84 -4.17 -1.13
N THR A 8 2.14 -3.39 -1.93
CA THR A 8 2.14 -3.52 -3.38
C THR A 8 3.14 -2.55 -3.99
N ARG A 9 3.64 -2.86 -5.18
CA ARG A 9 4.47 -1.92 -5.95
C ARG A 9 3.66 -0.73 -6.43
N GLY A 10 2.36 -0.92 -6.63
CA GLY A 10 1.42 0.11 -7.01
C GLY A 10 0.46 -0.32 -8.10
N VAL A 11 -0.46 0.56 -8.40
CA VAL A 11 -1.43 0.44 -9.51
C VAL A 11 -1.47 1.80 -10.21
N PRO A 12 -1.94 1.92 -11.45
CA PRO A 12 -2.23 0.86 -12.41
C PRO A 12 -1.00 0.47 -13.24
N ASN A 13 -1.17 -0.55 -14.07
CA ASN A 13 -0.20 -0.94 -15.11
C ASN A 13 1.16 -1.40 -14.57
N ILE A 14 1.18 -1.98 -13.39
CA ILE A 14 2.40 -2.56 -12.81
C ILE A 14 2.19 -4.07 -12.72
N MET A 15 3.14 -4.83 -13.28
CA MET A 15 3.06 -6.29 -13.32
C MET A 15 3.23 -6.93 -11.95
N GLY A 16 2.49 -8.00 -11.71
CA GLY A 16 2.60 -8.79 -10.50
C GLY A 16 1.23 -9.28 -10.02
N GLY A 17 1.21 -10.39 -9.29
CA GLY A 17 -0.04 -10.95 -8.77
C GLY A 17 -0.69 -10.05 -7.72
N VAL A 18 0.11 -9.48 -6.83
CA VAL A 18 -0.39 -8.55 -5.81
C VAL A 18 -0.94 -7.30 -6.46
N GLU A 19 -0.24 -6.75 -7.45
CA GLU A 19 -0.64 -5.54 -8.17
C GLU A 19 -1.95 -5.75 -8.93
N THR A 20 -2.09 -6.89 -9.62
CA THR A 20 -3.32 -7.23 -10.33
C THR A 20 -4.50 -7.37 -9.36
N HIS A 21 -4.26 -8.02 -8.22
CA HIS A 21 -5.29 -8.17 -7.19
C HIS A 21 -5.75 -6.79 -6.68
N CYS A 22 -4.81 -5.90 -6.38
CA CYS A 22 -5.13 -4.56 -5.91
C CYS A 22 -5.87 -3.75 -6.98
N GLU A 23 -5.47 -3.88 -8.24
CA GLU A 23 -6.10 -3.18 -9.35
C GLU A 23 -7.57 -3.58 -9.54
N GLU A 24 -7.91 -4.83 -9.25
CA GLU A 24 -9.28 -5.32 -9.32
C GLU A 24 -10.10 -4.98 -8.07
N LEU A 25 -9.51 -5.11 -6.90
CA LEU A 25 -10.23 -5.01 -5.64
C LEU A 25 -10.53 -3.57 -5.20
N PHE A 26 -9.53 -2.70 -5.20
CA PHE A 26 -9.66 -1.42 -4.51
C PHE A 26 -10.56 -0.40 -5.21
N PRO A 27 -10.66 -0.35 -6.55
CA PRO A 27 -11.70 0.47 -7.18
C PRO A 27 -13.10 0.06 -6.78
N ARG A 28 -13.34 -1.24 -6.57
CA ARG A 28 -14.64 -1.73 -6.13
C ARG A 28 -14.95 -1.30 -4.70
N ILE A 29 -13.96 -1.31 -3.84
CA ILE A 29 -14.09 -0.85 -2.45
C ILE A 29 -14.37 0.66 -2.42
N ALA A 30 -13.65 1.43 -3.24
CA ALA A 30 -13.87 2.86 -3.35
C ALA A 30 -15.29 3.20 -3.82
N LYS A 31 -15.83 2.44 -4.75
CA LYS A 31 -17.21 2.64 -5.22
C LYS A 31 -18.25 2.43 -4.13
N ARG A 32 -17.93 1.68 -3.08
CA ARG A 32 -18.83 1.46 -1.95
C ARG A 32 -18.78 2.57 -0.91
N GLY A 33 -18.04 3.65 -1.18
CA GLY A 33 -18.02 4.83 -0.32
C GLY A 33 -16.83 4.90 0.63
N PHE A 34 -15.87 3.99 0.52
CA PHE A 34 -14.65 4.04 1.34
C PHE A 34 -13.63 4.97 0.70
N ASP A 35 -12.91 5.71 1.54
CA ASP A 35 -11.78 6.54 1.10
C ASP A 35 -10.54 5.67 1.04
N VAL A 36 -10.14 5.26 -0.16
CA VAL A 36 -9.01 4.34 -0.37
C VAL A 36 -7.82 5.09 -0.94
N THR A 37 -6.66 4.92 -0.33
CA THR A 37 -5.38 5.43 -0.82
C THR A 37 -4.41 4.26 -0.95
N ILE A 38 -3.79 4.12 -2.12
CA ILE A 38 -2.76 3.10 -2.36
C ILE A 38 -1.40 3.80 -2.40
N ILE A 39 -0.46 3.30 -1.59
CA ILE A 39 0.90 3.81 -1.57
C ILE A 39 1.72 3.04 -2.59
N ARG A 40 2.34 3.77 -3.53
CA ARG A 40 3.13 3.21 -4.61
C ARG A 40 4.62 3.41 -4.35
N ARG A 41 5.43 2.49 -4.87
CA ARG A 41 6.90 2.61 -4.81
C ARG A 41 7.39 3.32 -6.07
N SER A 42 8.09 4.44 -5.91
CA SER A 42 8.53 5.28 -7.02
C SER A 42 9.35 4.53 -8.08
N LYS A 43 10.13 3.54 -7.64
CA LYS A 43 10.96 2.72 -8.51
C LYS A 43 10.16 1.99 -9.61
N TYR A 44 8.90 1.66 -9.35
CA TYR A 44 8.07 0.89 -10.27
C TYR A 44 7.03 1.73 -11.00
N VAL A 45 6.95 3.01 -10.70
CA VAL A 45 5.92 3.91 -11.23
C VAL A 45 6.51 4.76 -12.34
N GLN A 46 5.84 4.81 -13.50
CA GLN A 46 6.27 5.58 -14.66
C GLN A 46 5.33 6.73 -14.99
N ASP A 47 4.35 6.98 -14.13
CA ASP A 47 3.39 8.07 -14.29
C ASP A 47 3.42 8.97 -13.05
N ASP A 48 2.68 10.07 -13.11
CA ASP A 48 2.51 11.00 -11.99
C ASP A 48 1.06 11.09 -11.52
N LEU A 49 0.29 10.02 -11.72
CA LEU A 49 -1.11 9.97 -11.32
C LEU A 49 -1.26 10.13 -9.81
N ARG A 50 -2.25 10.90 -9.41
CA ARG A 50 -2.63 11.07 -8.00
C ARG A 50 -3.97 10.42 -7.69
N GLU A 51 -4.68 9.97 -8.70
CA GLU A 51 -5.97 9.30 -8.57
C GLU A 51 -6.17 8.37 -9.74
N TRP A 52 -6.82 7.23 -9.48
CA TRP A 52 -7.16 6.24 -10.50
C TRP A 52 -8.43 5.52 -10.09
N THR A 53 -9.47 5.62 -10.91
CA THR A 53 -10.80 4.98 -10.72
C THR A 53 -11.35 5.12 -9.29
N GLY A 54 -11.26 6.34 -8.73
CA GLY A 54 -11.76 6.63 -7.40
C GLY A 54 -10.81 6.31 -6.26
N VAL A 55 -9.63 5.78 -6.56
CA VAL A 55 -8.59 5.45 -5.57
C VAL A 55 -7.51 6.53 -5.62
N LYS A 56 -7.15 7.07 -4.46
CA LYS A 56 -6.06 8.04 -4.36
C LYS A 56 -4.73 7.31 -4.41
N LEU A 57 -3.75 7.92 -5.07
CA LEU A 57 -2.42 7.33 -5.25
C LEU A 57 -1.37 8.24 -4.62
N VAL A 58 -0.53 7.67 -3.76
CA VAL A 58 0.59 8.38 -3.13
C VAL A 58 1.86 7.61 -3.46
N THR A 59 2.84 8.28 -4.06
CA THR A 59 4.11 7.64 -4.44
C THR A 59 5.19 8.02 -3.44
N ILE A 60 5.87 7.01 -2.87
CA ILE A 60 6.94 7.19 -1.90
C ILE A 60 8.25 6.70 -2.50
N PRO A 61 9.37 7.42 -2.28
CA PRO A 61 10.68 6.95 -2.73
C PRO A 61 11.03 5.59 -2.14
N SER A 62 11.64 4.74 -2.96
CA SER A 62 12.11 3.41 -2.57
C SER A 62 13.64 3.38 -2.55
N PRO A 63 14.26 2.67 -1.59
CA PRO A 63 15.71 2.52 -1.61
C PRO A 63 16.17 1.66 -2.77
N LYS A 64 17.41 1.86 -3.20
CA LYS A 64 17.96 1.14 -4.35
C LYS A 64 18.31 -0.31 -4.04
N LYS A 65 18.59 -0.65 -2.79
CA LYS A 65 18.96 -2.02 -2.38
C LYS A 65 17.72 -2.89 -2.20
N LYS A 66 17.61 -3.96 -2.97
CA LYS A 66 16.46 -4.85 -2.94
C LYS A 66 16.23 -5.53 -1.58
N SER A 67 17.29 -5.86 -0.85
CA SER A 67 17.18 -6.61 0.40
C SER A 67 16.45 -5.87 1.52
N PHE A 68 16.49 -4.55 1.51
CA PHE A 68 15.85 -3.74 2.53
C PHE A 68 14.68 -2.91 1.98
N GLU A 69 14.45 -2.98 0.68
CA GLU A 69 13.45 -2.14 0.02
C GLU A 69 12.05 -2.28 0.64
N ALA A 70 11.59 -3.51 0.80
CA ALA A 70 10.25 -3.76 1.29
C ALA A 70 10.07 -3.27 2.73
N ILE A 71 11.07 -3.50 3.58
CA ILE A 71 11.00 -3.09 4.99
C ILE A 71 11.01 -1.57 5.13
N ILE A 72 11.97 -0.92 4.45
CA ILE A 72 12.09 0.55 4.53
C ILE A 72 10.86 1.22 3.91
N HIS A 73 10.41 0.72 2.76
CA HIS A 73 9.21 1.26 2.13
C HIS A 73 8.00 1.12 3.04
N THR A 74 7.82 -0.06 3.66
CA THR A 74 6.70 -0.31 4.56
C THR A 74 6.75 0.60 5.77
N PHE A 75 7.94 0.80 6.35
CA PHE A 75 8.10 1.73 7.47
C PHE A 75 7.67 3.15 7.07
N ARG A 76 8.13 3.63 5.93
CA ARG A 76 7.75 4.96 5.41
C ARG A 76 6.25 5.02 5.11
N ALA A 77 5.69 3.94 4.55
CA ALA A 77 4.28 3.87 4.22
C ALA A 77 3.40 3.92 5.47
N ILE A 78 3.80 3.23 6.54
CA ILE A 78 3.07 3.24 7.81
C ILE A 78 3.05 4.65 8.40
N ASN A 79 4.20 5.33 8.40
CA ASN A 79 4.26 6.71 8.88
C ASN A 79 3.41 7.65 8.01
N LYS A 80 3.42 7.46 6.70
CA LYS A 80 2.59 8.24 5.79
C LYS A 80 1.11 7.98 6.02
N ALA A 81 0.73 6.71 6.23
CA ALA A 81 -0.65 6.35 6.51
C ALA A 81 -1.15 7.04 7.78
N LYS A 82 -0.32 7.10 8.82
CA LYS A 82 -0.66 7.81 10.06
C LYS A 82 -0.89 9.29 9.79
N LYS A 83 -0.02 9.92 9.00
CA LYS A 83 -0.17 11.33 8.63
C LYS A 83 -1.44 11.59 7.81
N LEU A 84 -1.84 10.64 6.99
CA LEU A 84 -3.05 10.74 6.18
C LEU A 84 -4.33 10.50 6.99
N GLY A 85 -4.21 10.10 8.25
CA GLY A 85 -5.36 9.84 9.11
C GLY A 85 -6.03 8.51 8.84
N ALA A 86 -5.25 7.49 8.48
CA ALA A 86 -5.81 6.17 8.17
C ALA A 86 -6.51 5.55 9.38
N ASP A 87 -7.70 5.01 9.15
CA ASP A 87 -8.41 4.19 10.12
C ASP A 87 -7.96 2.74 10.03
N VAL A 88 -7.72 2.28 8.81
CA VAL A 88 -7.29 0.92 8.52
C VAL A 88 -6.06 0.96 7.63
N LEU A 89 -5.03 0.18 7.99
CA LEU A 89 -3.87 -0.05 7.15
C LEU A 89 -3.95 -1.48 6.62
N HIS A 90 -4.06 -1.62 5.30
CA HIS A 90 -4.10 -2.93 4.65
C HIS A 90 -2.74 -3.23 4.04
N ILE A 91 -2.06 -4.25 4.58
CA ILE A 91 -0.72 -4.63 4.15
C ILE A 91 -0.79 -5.90 3.29
N HIS A 92 -0.18 -5.84 2.13
CA HIS A 92 -0.04 -6.99 1.23
C HIS A 92 1.41 -7.47 1.22
N ALA A 93 1.62 -8.76 0.99
CA ALA A 93 2.91 -9.44 0.91
C ALA A 93 3.49 -9.85 2.28
N ILE A 94 4.57 -10.64 2.27
CA ILE A 94 5.09 -11.31 3.46
C ILE A 94 6.07 -10.47 4.27
N GLY A 95 7.05 -9.85 3.61
CA GLY A 95 8.11 -9.11 4.30
C GLY A 95 7.59 -7.98 5.19
N PRO A 96 6.65 -7.15 4.71
CA PRO A 96 6.10 -6.05 5.51
C PRO A 96 5.40 -6.46 6.80
N ALA A 97 5.02 -7.72 6.96
CA ALA A 97 4.34 -8.19 8.16
C ALA A 97 5.15 -7.97 9.44
N LEU A 98 6.48 -7.90 9.33
CA LEU A 98 7.35 -7.64 10.48
C LEU A 98 7.07 -6.29 11.14
N LEU A 99 6.46 -5.34 10.42
CA LEU A 99 6.17 -4.01 10.92
C LEU A 99 4.72 -3.85 11.41
N VAL A 100 3.93 -4.94 11.42
CA VAL A 100 2.55 -4.89 11.93
C VAL A 100 2.46 -4.37 13.36
N PRO A 101 3.30 -4.83 14.31
CA PRO A 101 3.24 -4.29 15.67
C PRO A 101 3.47 -2.78 15.74
N TYR A 102 4.34 -2.25 14.90
CA TYR A 102 4.59 -0.81 14.82
C TYR A 102 3.33 -0.05 14.37
N ALA A 103 2.65 -0.54 13.34
CA ALA A 103 1.42 0.08 12.86
C ALA A 103 0.32 0.07 13.92
N LYS A 104 0.19 -1.03 14.66
CA LYS A 104 -0.77 -1.13 15.76
C LYS A 104 -0.45 -0.15 16.88
N LEU A 105 0.83 0.05 17.18
CA LEU A 105 1.26 1.01 18.19
C LEU A 105 0.86 2.44 17.82
N LEU A 106 0.79 2.75 16.53
CA LEU A 106 0.34 4.06 16.04
C LEU A 106 -1.19 4.22 16.04
N GLY A 107 -1.93 3.20 16.49
CA GLY A 107 -3.37 3.28 16.65
C GLY A 107 -4.19 2.90 15.42
N MET A 108 -3.57 2.38 14.38
CA MET A 108 -4.29 1.93 13.19
C MET A 108 -4.75 0.48 13.33
N LYS A 109 -5.92 0.17 12.76
CA LYS A 109 -6.33 -1.22 12.58
C LYS A 109 -5.57 -1.78 11.38
N VAL A 110 -5.03 -2.99 11.53
CA VAL A 110 -4.21 -3.60 10.50
C VAL A 110 -4.92 -4.81 9.92
N VAL A 111 -5.04 -4.83 8.59
CA VAL A 111 -5.49 -6.00 7.84
C VAL A 111 -4.29 -6.46 7.01
N PHE A 112 -3.97 -7.74 7.11
CA PHE A 112 -2.83 -8.31 6.39
C PHE A 112 -3.31 -9.37 5.42
N THR A 113 -2.94 -9.24 4.15
CA THR A 113 -3.22 -10.25 3.13
C THR A 113 -1.92 -10.92 2.73
N HIS A 114 -1.84 -12.22 2.94
CA HIS A 114 -0.69 -13.04 2.59
C HIS A 114 -0.89 -13.63 1.20
N HIS A 115 -0.02 -13.27 0.27
CA HIS A 115 -0.13 -13.73 -1.12
C HIS A 115 0.69 -14.97 -1.42
N GLY A 116 1.36 -15.53 -0.43
CA GLY A 116 2.21 -16.69 -0.63
C GLY A 116 3.55 -16.35 -1.31
N PRO A 117 4.51 -17.26 -1.29
CA PRO A 117 5.76 -17.08 -2.02
C PRO A 117 5.53 -17.31 -3.51
N ASP A 118 6.10 -16.45 -4.33
CA ASP A 118 6.10 -16.62 -5.78
C ASP A 118 7.34 -17.38 -6.23
#